data_061823da56b0fcf5cffbfd59c438727d
#
_entry.id   061823da56b0fcf5cffbfd59c438727d
#
_cell.length_a   1.000
_cell.length_b   1.000
_cell.length_c   1.000
_cell.angle_alpha   90.00
_cell.angle_beta   90.00
_cell.angle_gamma   90.00
#
_symmetry.space_group_name_H-M   'P 1'
#
loop_
_entity.id
_entity.type
_entity.pdbx_description
1 polymer ?
#
loop_
_entity_poly.entity_id
_entity_poly.type
_entity_poly.pdbx_seq_one_letter_code
_entity_poly.pdbx_strand_id
1 'polypeptide(L)'
;VTGEKDMIVSEAGYHGNTNICIDISSYKFDGKGGQGTPEHTHIFPLPDAFRGKYRGDTTAEAYANEVQKQIENIQSKGRNVGAFIIEPIISCGGQIELPEGFLAKAYQMVRKAGGICISDEVQTGCGRMGKTFWGFQLHNVVPDIVTIGKPLGNGHPIAAVACTQEVADKFANGMEYFNTFGGNPVSCAIATEVIRTVKREKLQENALVVGEFLKSELKSLSKEFPIIGAVRGQGLFLGIELVDANLNPLASQTDYLANRMKDHGILMSTDGPDYNVLKIKPPLVFTKENAEELMYYLRKIFSEDFMISKEKKSHDINKL
;
A
#
# COMPACT_ATOMS: atom_id res chain seq x y z
N VAL A 1 18.42 15.32 -10.16
CA VAL A 1 18.55 14.40 -11.31
C VAL A 1 17.86 15.00 -12.54
N THR A 2 16.56 15.27 -12.48
CA THR A 2 15.80 15.89 -13.58
C THR A 2 15.95 17.42 -13.65
N GLY A 3 16.29 18.07 -12.56
CA GLY A 3 16.26 19.53 -12.44
C GLY A 3 14.89 20.11 -12.13
N GLU A 4 13.86 19.26 -12.10
CA GLU A 4 12.46 19.63 -11.92
C GLU A 4 11.96 19.30 -10.50
N LYS A 5 10.91 20.01 -10.05
CA LYS A 5 10.35 19.87 -8.69
C LYS A 5 8.98 19.19 -8.67
N ASP A 6 8.27 19.19 -9.79
CA ASP A 6 6.88 18.71 -9.83
C ASP A 6 6.79 17.20 -9.69
N MET A 7 6.06 16.76 -8.66
CA MET A 7 5.88 15.37 -8.29
C MET A 7 4.45 14.92 -8.54
N ILE A 8 4.28 13.77 -9.18
CA ILE A 8 2.96 13.14 -9.33
C ILE A 8 2.83 12.02 -8.28
N VAL A 9 1.76 12.07 -7.50
CA VAL A 9 1.51 11.16 -6.37
C VAL A 9 0.07 10.66 -6.37
N SER A 10 -0.18 9.51 -5.77
CA SER A 10 -1.53 8.99 -5.57
C SER A 10 -2.24 9.70 -4.41
N GLU A 11 -3.54 9.89 -4.55
CA GLU A 11 -4.42 10.08 -3.40
C GLU A 11 -4.19 8.98 -2.35
N ALA A 12 -4.23 9.33 -1.05
CA ALA A 12 -3.91 8.45 0.09
C ALA A 12 -2.49 7.84 0.09
N GLY A 13 -1.57 8.29 -0.77
CA GLY A 13 -0.16 7.87 -0.75
C GLY A 13 0.57 8.37 0.49
N TYR A 14 1.50 7.55 1.03
CA TYR A 14 2.32 7.90 2.18
C TYR A 14 3.78 7.49 1.96
N HIS A 15 4.70 8.46 1.96
CA HIS A 15 6.10 8.26 1.58
C HIS A 15 7.10 8.69 2.66
N GLY A 16 6.64 8.97 3.86
CA GLY A 16 7.50 9.30 4.99
C GLY A 16 7.07 10.53 5.77
N ASN A 17 7.92 10.96 6.71
CA ASN A 17 7.58 11.98 7.70
C ASN A 17 8.60 13.11 7.81
N THR A 18 9.55 13.23 6.88
CA THR A 18 10.34 14.46 6.70
C THR A 18 9.50 15.49 5.95
N ASN A 19 9.85 16.78 6.02
CA ASN A 19 9.07 17.82 5.36
C ASN A 19 8.82 17.53 3.88
N ILE A 20 9.86 17.14 3.13
CA ILE A 20 9.74 16.79 1.70
C ILE A 20 8.86 15.56 1.50
N CYS A 21 8.96 14.55 2.37
CA CYS A 21 8.11 13.36 2.28
C CYS A 21 6.64 13.67 2.63
N ILE A 22 6.40 14.61 3.55
CA ILE A 22 5.04 15.08 3.86
C ILE A 22 4.45 15.80 2.64
N ASP A 23 5.24 16.63 1.98
CA ASP A 23 4.81 17.39 0.79
C ASP A 23 4.36 16.49 -0.37
N ILE A 24 4.82 15.24 -0.44
CA ILE A 24 4.45 14.26 -1.47
C ILE A 24 3.55 13.12 -0.93
N SER A 25 3.03 13.27 0.28
CA SER A 25 2.17 12.28 0.94
C SER A 25 0.76 12.84 1.17
N SER A 26 -0.17 12.60 0.25
CA SER A 26 -1.54 13.10 0.39
C SER A 26 -2.22 12.61 1.67
N TYR A 27 -1.93 11.40 2.11
CA TYR A 27 -2.34 10.89 3.41
C TYR A 27 -1.99 11.84 4.58
N LYS A 28 -0.90 12.61 4.47
CA LYS A 28 -0.44 13.54 5.51
C LYS A 28 -1.01 14.93 5.32
N PHE A 29 -0.86 15.53 4.15
CA PHE A 29 -1.24 16.93 3.96
C PHE A 29 -2.75 17.12 3.81
N ASP A 30 -3.52 16.10 3.40
CA ASP A 30 -4.99 16.07 3.40
C ASP A 30 -5.58 15.55 4.72
N GLY A 31 -4.76 14.91 5.57
CA GLY A 31 -5.16 14.38 6.86
C GLY A 31 -5.35 15.44 7.94
N LYS A 32 -5.79 15.02 9.12
CA LYS A 32 -5.98 15.91 10.28
C LYS A 32 -4.68 16.63 10.64
N GLY A 33 -4.71 17.97 10.64
CA GLY A 33 -3.56 18.83 10.90
C GLY A 33 -2.66 19.05 9.69
N GLY A 34 -3.01 18.50 8.52
CA GLY A 34 -2.34 18.80 7.26
C GLY A 34 -2.60 20.22 6.79
N GLN A 35 -1.73 20.71 5.90
CA GLN A 35 -1.78 22.09 5.40
C GLN A 35 -2.24 22.18 3.92
N GLY A 36 -2.77 21.07 3.39
CA GLY A 36 -3.19 20.95 2.01
C GLY A 36 -2.04 20.67 1.04
N THR A 37 -2.39 20.56 -0.23
CA THR A 37 -1.49 20.14 -1.31
C THR A 37 -0.48 21.23 -1.65
N PRO A 38 0.84 20.96 -1.58
CA PRO A 38 1.87 21.89 -2.05
C PRO A 38 1.76 22.14 -3.57
N GLU A 39 2.20 23.31 -4.03
CA GLU A 39 2.08 23.71 -5.44
C GLU A 39 2.80 22.76 -6.42
N HIS A 40 3.89 22.14 -5.97
CA HIS A 40 4.71 21.21 -6.76
C HIS A 40 4.24 19.75 -6.69
N THR A 41 3.13 19.48 -5.98
CA THR A 41 2.57 18.13 -5.83
C THR A 41 1.27 18.00 -6.61
N HIS A 42 1.19 17.02 -7.48
CA HIS A 42 0.06 16.76 -8.38
C HIS A 42 -0.56 15.41 -8.07
N ILE A 43 -1.81 15.41 -7.62
CA ILE A 43 -2.49 14.22 -7.12
C ILE A 43 -3.35 13.62 -8.24
N PHE A 44 -3.23 12.31 -8.46
CA PHE A 44 -4.20 11.54 -9.22
C PHE A 44 -5.07 10.69 -8.27
N PRO A 45 -6.33 10.39 -8.66
CA PRO A 45 -7.25 9.65 -7.80
C PRO A 45 -6.71 8.27 -7.40
N LEU A 46 -7.01 7.82 -6.17
CA LEU A 46 -6.67 6.50 -5.67
C LEU A 46 -7.12 5.41 -6.66
N PRO A 47 -6.22 4.56 -7.18
CA PRO A 47 -6.53 3.58 -8.21
C PRO A 47 -7.24 2.34 -7.64
N ASP A 48 -8.34 2.57 -6.94
CA ASP A 48 -9.21 1.55 -6.36
C ASP A 48 -10.23 1.05 -7.38
N ALA A 49 -10.13 -0.22 -7.78
CA ALA A 49 -11.05 -0.86 -8.70
C ALA A 49 -12.39 -1.28 -8.04
N PHE A 50 -12.49 -1.24 -6.71
CA PHE A 50 -13.70 -1.65 -5.98
C PHE A 50 -14.65 -0.48 -5.73
N ARG A 51 -14.21 0.59 -5.05
CA ARG A 51 -15.05 1.76 -4.73
C ARG A 51 -14.55 3.07 -5.36
N GLY A 52 -13.41 3.02 -6.04
CA GLY A 52 -12.79 4.19 -6.62
C GLY A 52 -13.56 4.82 -7.77
N LYS A 53 -12.97 5.87 -8.32
CA LYS A 53 -13.56 6.68 -9.41
C LYS A 53 -13.86 5.86 -10.67
N TYR A 54 -13.05 4.86 -10.98
CA TYR A 54 -13.20 4.00 -12.16
C TYR A 54 -13.27 2.54 -11.75
N ARG A 55 -14.18 1.79 -12.38
CA ARG A 55 -14.44 0.37 -12.09
C ARG A 55 -14.61 -0.41 -13.40
N GLY A 56 -14.43 -1.74 -13.34
CA GLY A 56 -14.58 -2.63 -14.51
C GLY A 56 -13.31 -2.72 -15.35
N ASP A 57 -13.44 -3.21 -16.57
CA ASP A 57 -12.33 -3.68 -17.42
C ASP A 57 -11.37 -2.57 -17.90
N THR A 58 -11.84 -1.32 -17.96
CA THR A 58 -11.02 -0.19 -18.40
C THR A 58 -10.34 0.57 -17.27
N THR A 59 -10.39 0.05 -16.04
CA THR A 59 -9.89 0.73 -14.84
C THR A 59 -8.43 1.14 -14.95
N ALA A 60 -7.57 0.25 -15.44
CA ALA A 60 -6.14 0.53 -15.61
C ALA A 60 -5.86 1.69 -16.55
N GLU A 61 -6.55 1.72 -17.70
CA GLU A 61 -6.44 2.80 -18.69
C GLU A 61 -6.96 4.13 -18.14
N ALA A 62 -8.10 4.08 -17.47
CA ALA A 62 -8.75 5.27 -16.93
C ALA A 62 -7.88 5.95 -15.86
N TYR A 63 -7.26 5.17 -14.94
CA TYR A 63 -6.32 5.73 -13.96
C TYR A 63 -4.99 6.16 -14.57
N ALA A 64 -4.48 5.48 -15.59
CA ALA A 64 -3.30 5.94 -16.32
C ALA A 64 -3.56 7.29 -17.01
N ASN A 65 -4.76 7.49 -17.54
CA ASN A 65 -5.16 8.78 -18.12
C ASN A 65 -5.26 9.90 -17.07
N GLU A 66 -5.56 9.59 -15.80
CA GLU A 66 -5.47 10.60 -14.72
C GLU A 66 -4.01 11.03 -14.48
N VAL A 67 -3.06 10.10 -14.54
CA VAL A 67 -1.62 10.45 -14.49
C VAL A 67 -1.25 11.33 -15.69
N GLN A 68 -1.72 10.99 -16.89
CA GLN A 68 -1.49 11.81 -18.10
C GLN A 68 -2.05 13.23 -17.95
N LYS A 69 -3.23 13.40 -17.36
CA LYS A 69 -3.80 14.72 -17.07
C LYS A 69 -2.93 15.55 -16.14
N GLN A 70 -2.30 14.93 -15.13
CA GLN A 70 -1.36 15.63 -14.26
C GLN A 70 -0.11 16.09 -15.03
N ILE A 71 0.41 15.26 -15.92
CA ILE A 71 1.52 15.64 -16.81
C ILE A 71 1.14 16.88 -17.64
N GLU A 72 0.00 16.84 -18.29
CA GLU A 72 -0.52 17.95 -19.11
C GLU A 72 -0.75 19.24 -18.31
N ASN A 73 -1.28 19.11 -17.07
CA ASN A 73 -1.46 20.23 -16.15
C ASN A 73 -0.13 20.87 -15.75
N ILE A 74 0.90 20.09 -15.48
CA ILE A 74 2.26 20.56 -15.19
C ILE A 74 2.82 21.32 -16.41
N GLN A 75 2.76 20.70 -17.59
CA GLN A 75 3.28 21.27 -18.83
C GLN A 75 2.56 22.54 -19.26
N SER A 76 1.24 22.64 -19.04
CA SER A 76 0.45 23.84 -19.33
C SER A 76 0.89 25.08 -18.53
N LYS A 77 1.56 24.85 -17.39
CA LYS A 77 2.14 25.90 -16.53
C LYS A 77 3.60 26.21 -16.90
N GLY A 78 4.10 25.68 -18.01
CA GLY A 78 5.51 25.86 -18.43
C GLY A 78 6.52 25.13 -17.54
N ARG A 79 6.08 24.11 -16.78
CA ARG A 79 6.91 23.27 -15.92
C ARG A 79 7.04 21.86 -16.49
N ASN A 80 7.94 21.06 -15.96
CA ASN A 80 8.11 19.67 -16.37
C ASN A 80 7.99 18.73 -15.18
N VAL A 81 7.70 17.46 -15.47
CA VAL A 81 7.57 16.42 -14.45
C VAL A 81 8.96 16.07 -13.90
N GLY A 82 9.13 16.21 -12.59
CA GLY A 82 10.33 15.76 -11.89
C GLY A 82 10.32 14.26 -11.63
N ALA A 83 9.26 13.78 -10.98
CA ALA A 83 9.11 12.35 -10.72
C ALA A 83 7.64 11.95 -10.46
N PHE A 84 7.43 10.64 -10.55
CA PHE A 84 6.23 9.93 -10.10
C PHE A 84 6.64 8.96 -9.01
N ILE A 85 5.96 8.99 -7.86
CA ILE A 85 6.21 8.06 -6.76
C ILE A 85 4.92 7.33 -6.39
N ILE A 86 5.03 6.01 -6.14
CA ILE A 86 3.90 5.19 -5.75
C ILE A 86 4.36 3.95 -4.96
N GLU A 87 3.52 3.50 -4.03
CA GLU A 87 3.62 2.16 -3.43
C GLU A 87 3.03 1.13 -4.40
N PRO A 88 3.67 -0.03 -4.67
CA PRO A 88 3.12 -1.08 -5.55
C PRO A 88 1.78 -1.68 -5.10
N ILE A 89 1.51 -1.63 -3.80
CA ILE A 89 0.20 -1.78 -3.17
C ILE A 89 0.08 -0.59 -2.22
N ILE A 90 -0.93 0.25 -2.42
CA ILE A 90 -1.07 1.48 -1.63
C ILE A 90 -1.63 1.13 -0.25
N SER A 91 -0.76 1.24 0.77
CA SER A 91 -1.08 0.76 2.11
C SER A 91 -2.08 1.66 2.82
N CYS A 92 -1.79 2.95 2.98
CA CYS A 92 -2.68 3.89 3.65
C CYS A 92 -3.99 4.14 2.89
N GLY A 93 -4.04 3.81 1.60
CA GLY A 93 -5.25 3.77 0.79
C GLY A 93 -6.18 2.60 1.11
N GLY A 94 -5.75 1.63 1.93
CA GLY A 94 -6.54 0.44 2.29
C GLY A 94 -6.09 -0.83 1.56
N GLN A 95 -4.79 -1.05 1.46
CA GLN A 95 -4.16 -2.18 0.75
C GLN A 95 -4.63 -2.30 -0.70
N ILE A 96 -4.68 -1.15 -1.40
CA ILE A 96 -5.14 -1.08 -2.78
C ILE A 96 -4.16 -1.77 -3.71
N GLU A 97 -4.59 -2.89 -4.30
CA GLU A 97 -3.88 -3.52 -5.42
C GLU A 97 -4.06 -2.66 -6.68
N LEU A 98 -2.97 -2.22 -7.28
CA LEU A 98 -3.04 -1.41 -8.51
C LEU A 98 -3.66 -2.23 -9.65
N PRO A 99 -4.56 -1.67 -10.47
CA PRO A 99 -5.14 -2.35 -11.62
C PRO A 99 -4.07 -2.88 -12.56
N GLU A 100 -4.25 -4.10 -13.09
CA GLU A 100 -3.27 -4.74 -13.96
C GLU A 100 -2.95 -3.88 -15.18
N GLY A 101 -1.65 -3.65 -15.43
CA GLY A 101 -1.16 -2.81 -16.53
C GLY A 101 -1.15 -1.30 -16.25
N PHE A 102 -1.79 -0.82 -15.18
CA PHE A 102 -1.79 0.61 -14.81
C PHE A 102 -0.37 1.15 -14.62
N LEU A 103 0.44 0.48 -13.78
CA LEU A 103 1.76 0.99 -13.41
C LEU A 103 2.72 1.05 -14.62
N ALA A 104 2.65 0.08 -15.51
CA ALA A 104 3.45 0.07 -16.73
C ALA A 104 3.12 1.26 -17.65
N LYS A 105 1.82 1.57 -17.82
CA LYS A 105 1.36 2.73 -18.59
C LYS A 105 1.78 4.05 -17.95
N ALA A 106 1.59 4.19 -16.63
CA ALA A 106 1.99 5.39 -15.89
C ALA A 106 3.50 5.65 -16.02
N TYR A 107 4.34 4.63 -15.85
CA TYR A 107 5.80 4.74 -16.00
C TYR A 107 6.18 5.18 -17.42
N GLN A 108 5.54 4.61 -18.44
CA GLN A 108 5.78 4.98 -19.82
C GLN A 108 5.46 6.48 -20.08
N MET A 109 4.31 6.95 -19.59
CA MET A 109 3.88 8.34 -19.75
C MET A 109 4.82 9.32 -19.04
N VAL A 110 5.18 9.02 -17.80
CA VAL A 110 6.09 9.83 -16.97
C VAL A 110 7.46 9.94 -17.60
N ARG A 111 8.05 8.81 -18.02
CA ARG A 111 9.36 8.81 -18.69
C ARG A 111 9.34 9.55 -20.02
N LYS A 112 8.27 9.41 -20.81
CA LYS A 112 8.07 10.18 -22.04
C LYS A 112 8.02 11.69 -21.78
N ALA A 113 7.53 12.11 -20.62
CA ALA A 113 7.51 13.50 -20.20
C ALA A 113 8.81 13.99 -19.54
N GLY A 114 9.87 13.15 -19.48
CA GLY A 114 11.17 13.48 -18.91
C GLY A 114 11.30 13.25 -17.41
N GLY A 115 10.25 12.78 -16.75
CA GLY A 115 10.26 12.43 -15.32
C GLY A 115 10.86 11.06 -15.03
N ILE A 116 11.18 10.80 -13.76
CA ILE A 116 11.65 9.50 -13.26
C ILE A 116 10.57 8.81 -12.44
N CYS A 117 10.64 7.48 -12.36
CA CYS A 117 9.68 6.64 -11.67
C CYS A 117 10.28 6.06 -10.40
N ILE A 118 9.62 6.28 -9.26
CA ILE A 118 10.05 5.84 -7.92
C ILE A 118 9.07 4.81 -7.40
N SER A 119 9.56 3.62 -7.04
CA SER A 119 8.78 2.62 -6.32
C SER A 119 9.07 2.70 -4.83
N ASP A 120 8.04 2.91 -4.04
CA ASP A 120 8.15 2.88 -2.58
C ASP A 120 7.90 1.45 -2.07
N GLU A 121 8.99 0.76 -1.75
CA GLU A 121 8.99 -0.62 -1.27
C GLU A 121 9.04 -0.74 0.26
N VAL A 122 8.85 0.37 0.95
CA VAL A 122 8.97 0.43 2.42
C VAL A 122 7.96 -0.50 3.12
N GLN A 123 6.85 -0.85 2.48
CA GLN A 123 5.89 -1.81 3.03
C GLN A 123 5.76 -3.11 2.22
N THR A 124 6.06 -3.08 0.94
CA THR A 124 5.85 -4.20 0.00
C THR A 124 7.09 -5.05 -0.23
N GLY A 125 8.27 -4.51 0.03
CA GLY A 125 9.53 -5.17 -0.23
C GLY A 125 9.93 -6.31 0.71
N CYS A 126 11.09 -6.87 0.45
CA CYS A 126 11.74 -7.91 1.25
C CYS A 126 10.94 -9.23 1.34
N GLY A 127 10.27 -9.64 0.26
CA GLY A 127 9.59 -10.93 0.15
C GLY A 127 8.18 -10.97 0.73
N ARG A 128 7.65 -9.87 1.28
CA ARG A 128 6.30 -9.81 1.88
C ARG A 128 5.18 -10.15 0.91
N MET A 129 5.35 -9.86 -0.37
CA MET A 129 4.37 -10.17 -1.41
C MET A 129 4.30 -11.67 -1.75
N GLY A 130 5.21 -12.50 -1.25
CA GLY A 130 5.27 -13.93 -1.54
C GLY A 130 5.65 -14.23 -2.99
N LYS A 131 4.82 -13.82 -3.94
CA LYS A 131 5.03 -14.04 -5.37
C LYS A 131 6.32 -13.39 -5.89
N THR A 132 6.68 -12.23 -5.36
CA THR A 132 7.87 -11.49 -5.74
C THR A 132 8.62 -10.99 -4.51
N PHE A 133 9.95 -10.71 -4.65
CA PHE A 133 10.76 -10.15 -3.57
C PHE A 133 10.51 -8.64 -3.39
N TRP A 134 10.30 -7.91 -4.51
CA TRP A 134 9.91 -6.51 -4.55
C TRP A 134 8.50 -6.37 -5.12
N GLY A 135 7.72 -5.45 -4.58
CA GLY A 135 6.33 -5.25 -5.00
C GLY A 135 6.19 -4.78 -6.44
N PHE A 136 7.10 -3.93 -6.95
CA PHE A 136 7.06 -3.47 -8.35
C PHE A 136 7.13 -4.62 -9.37
N GLN A 137 7.74 -5.75 -9.00
CA GLN A 137 7.83 -6.93 -9.87
C GLN A 137 6.46 -7.56 -10.15
N LEU A 138 5.45 -7.34 -9.27
CA LEU A 138 4.06 -7.76 -9.52
C LEU A 138 3.47 -7.11 -10.78
N HIS A 139 3.98 -5.95 -11.15
CA HIS A 139 3.48 -5.13 -12.25
C HIS A 139 4.36 -5.23 -13.52
N ASN A 140 5.38 -6.11 -13.53
CA ASN A 140 6.32 -6.28 -14.62
C ASN A 140 7.01 -4.97 -15.07
N VAL A 141 7.35 -4.11 -14.12
CA VAL A 141 8.07 -2.84 -14.34
C VAL A 141 9.39 -2.82 -13.60
N VAL A 142 10.28 -1.94 -14.04
CA VAL A 142 11.53 -1.60 -13.33
C VAL A 142 11.51 -0.10 -13.06
N PRO A 143 11.47 0.35 -11.80
CA PRO A 143 11.55 1.77 -11.45
C PRO A 143 12.97 2.31 -11.63
N ASP A 144 13.10 3.63 -11.71
CA ASP A 144 14.39 4.31 -11.76
C ASP A 144 15.02 4.43 -10.37
N ILE A 145 14.17 4.54 -9.35
CA ILE A 145 14.55 4.55 -7.92
C ILE A 145 13.63 3.61 -7.14
N VAL A 146 14.21 2.89 -6.18
CA VAL A 146 13.49 2.08 -5.18
C VAL A 146 13.85 2.58 -3.80
N THR A 147 12.84 2.94 -2.99
CA THR A 147 13.02 3.27 -1.57
C THR A 147 12.71 2.05 -0.71
N ILE A 148 13.58 1.73 0.23
CA ILE A 148 13.53 0.51 1.06
C ILE A 148 13.68 0.94 2.52
N GLY A 149 12.85 0.37 3.39
CA GLY A 149 12.91 0.67 4.82
C GLY A 149 12.33 -0.46 5.66
N LYS A 150 11.74 -0.15 6.77
CA LYS A 150 11.04 -1.04 7.73
C LYS A 150 11.54 -2.50 7.78
N PRO A 151 11.11 -3.41 6.83
CA PRO A 151 11.50 -4.83 6.88
C PRO A 151 13.00 -5.04 6.71
N LEU A 152 13.73 -4.11 6.07
CA LEU A 152 15.17 -4.24 5.86
C LEU A 152 15.94 -4.38 7.17
N GLY A 153 15.50 -3.70 8.24
CA GLY A 153 16.13 -3.75 9.55
C GLY A 153 15.47 -4.71 10.55
N ASN A 154 14.27 -5.22 10.25
CA ASN A 154 13.48 -6.05 11.17
C ASN A 154 13.41 -5.47 12.60
N GLY A 155 13.10 -4.18 12.71
CA GLY A 155 13.04 -3.42 13.96
C GLY A 155 14.27 -2.53 14.23
N HIS A 156 15.42 -2.81 13.61
CA HIS A 156 16.57 -1.90 13.64
C HIS A 156 16.36 -0.73 12.64
N PRO A 157 16.66 0.52 13.03
CA PRO A 157 16.46 1.67 12.13
C PRO A 157 17.51 1.68 11.01
N ILE A 158 17.10 1.27 9.82
CA ILE A 158 17.88 1.34 8.59
C ILE A 158 16.96 1.53 7.40
N ALA A 159 17.40 2.29 6.43
CA ALA A 159 16.79 2.45 5.13
C ALA A 159 17.85 2.41 4.03
N ALA A 160 17.41 2.15 2.81
CA ALA A 160 18.26 2.16 1.63
C ALA A 160 17.52 2.75 0.43
N VAL A 161 18.28 3.31 -0.50
CA VAL A 161 17.81 3.70 -1.83
C VAL A 161 18.64 2.95 -2.84
N ALA A 162 17.97 2.25 -3.75
CA ALA A 162 18.60 1.67 -4.94
C ALA A 162 18.13 2.47 -6.17
N CYS A 163 19.01 2.71 -7.12
CA CYS A 163 18.68 3.44 -8.33
C CYS A 163 19.44 2.92 -9.54
N THR A 164 19.01 3.33 -10.73
CA THR A 164 19.75 3.07 -11.96
C THR A 164 21.09 3.80 -11.97
N GLN A 165 22.04 3.30 -12.78
CA GLN A 165 23.36 3.94 -12.93
C GLN A 165 23.24 5.38 -13.44
N GLU A 166 22.31 5.64 -14.35
CA GLU A 166 22.07 7.00 -14.87
C GLU A 166 21.66 7.99 -13.77
N VAL A 167 20.79 7.56 -12.85
CA VAL A 167 20.38 8.38 -11.69
C VAL A 167 21.56 8.61 -10.74
N ALA A 168 22.35 7.58 -10.48
CA ALA A 168 23.54 7.68 -9.63
C ALA A 168 24.58 8.64 -10.21
N ASP A 169 24.86 8.56 -11.51
CA ASP A 169 25.81 9.43 -12.21
C ASP A 169 25.38 10.90 -12.17
N LYS A 170 24.09 11.17 -12.37
CA LYS A 170 23.54 12.53 -12.24
C LYS A 170 23.55 13.05 -10.81
N PHE A 171 23.39 12.19 -9.80
CA PHE A 171 23.51 12.56 -8.40
C PHE A 171 24.96 12.91 -8.02
N ALA A 172 25.95 12.25 -8.61
CA ALA A 172 27.37 12.49 -8.42
C ALA A 172 27.84 13.77 -9.14
N ASN A 173 27.21 14.91 -8.84
CA ASN A 173 27.40 16.19 -9.54
C ASN A 173 28.56 17.04 -8.98
N GLY A 174 29.36 16.51 -8.06
CA GLY A 174 30.49 17.19 -7.42
C GLY A 174 30.14 17.90 -6.10
N MET A 175 28.85 18.00 -5.74
CA MET A 175 28.44 18.45 -4.41
C MET A 175 28.69 17.33 -3.41
N GLU A 176 29.36 17.65 -2.28
CA GLU A 176 29.61 16.66 -1.24
C GLU A 176 28.30 16.11 -0.68
N TYR A 177 28.17 14.78 -0.66
CA TYR A 177 27.14 14.07 0.08
C TYR A 177 27.79 13.38 1.29
N PHE A 178 27.40 13.80 2.49
CA PHE A 178 27.88 13.23 3.73
C PHE A 178 26.71 12.85 4.64
N ASN A 179 26.79 11.67 5.22
CA ASN A 179 25.84 11.20 6.22
C ASN A 179 26.61 10.41 7.29
N THR A 180 26.68 10.97 8.52
CA THR A 180 27.46 10.41 9.62
C THR A 180 27.10 8.95 9.94
N PHE A 181 25.81 8.62 9.92
CA PHE A 181 25.32 7.29 10.30
C PHE A 181 24.96 6.40 9.10
N GLY A 182 24.81 6.98 7.90
CA GLY A 182 24.50 6.23 6.68
C GLY A 182 25.62 5.25 6.34
N GLY A 183 25.25 4.00 6.08
CA GLY A 183 26.20 2.95 5.72
C GLY A 183 27.09 2.47 6.87
N ASN A 184 26.75 2.75 8.14
CA ASN A 184 27.58 2.28 9.24
C ASN A 184 27.61 0.74 9.29
N PRO A 185 28.75 0.12 9.72
CA PRO A 185 28.95 -1.32 9.65
C PRO A 185 27.92 -2.14 10.42
N VAL A 186 27.44 -1.65 11.57
CA VAL A 186 26.48 -2.36 12.42
C VAL A 186 25.14 -2.50 11.72
N SER A 187 24.57 -1.39 11.24
CA SER A 187 23.30 -1.39 10.53
C SER A 187 23.38 -2.20 9.23
N CYS A 188 24.48 -2.09 8.48
CA CYS A 188 24.69 -2.86 7.26
C CYS A 188 24.80 -4.38 7.54
N ALA A 189 25.46 -4.78 8.61
CA ALA A 189 25.53 -6.17 9.03
C ALA A 189 24.14 -6.71 9.39
N ILE A 190 23.33 -5.96 10.13
CA ILE A 190 21.95 -6.32 10.49
C ILE A 190 21.09 -6.48 9.22
N ALA A 191 21.07 -5.49 8.32
CA ALA A 191 20.29 -5.57 7.09
C ALA A 191 20.72 -6.75 6.21
N THR A 192 22.01 -7.02 6.13
CA THR A 192 22.56 -8.17 5.40
C THR A 192 22.04 -9.46 5.98
N GLU A 193 22.05 -9.62 7.31
CA GLU A 193 21.57 -10.86 7.97
C GLU A 193 20.05 -10.98 7.85
N VAL A 194 19.28 -9.90 7.90
CA VAL A 194 17.83 -9.94 7.62
C VAL A 194 17.55 -10.50 6.23
N ILE A 195 18.22 -10.01 5.19
CA ILE A 195 18.03 -10.52 3.83
C ILE A 195 18.46 -11.98 3.71
N ARG A 196 19.58 -12.37 4.36
CA ARG A 196 20.06 -13.76 4.39
C ARG A 196 19.05 -14.68 5.09
N THR A 197 18.49 -14.23 6.21
CA THR A 197 17.47 -14.97 6.97
C THR A 197 16.21 -15.18 6.14
N VAL A 198 15.70 -14.13 5.48
CA VAL A 198 14.53 -14.23 4.58
C VAL A 198 14.76 -15.31 3.50
N LYS A 199 15.97 -15.36 2.92
CA LYS A 199 16.33 -16.36 1.90
C LYS A 199 16.54 -17.76 2.52
N ARG A 200 17.33 -17.87 3.60
CA ARG A 200 17.69 -19.15 4.26
C ARG A 200 16.45 -19.86 4.79
N GLU A 201 15.56 -19.13 5.41
CA GLU A 201 14.33 -19.65 6.03
C GLU A 201 13.14 -19.69 5.06
N LYS A 202 13.37 -19.32 3.78
CA LYS A 202 12.34 -19.33 2.73
C LYS A 202 11.09 -18.52 3.10
N LEU A 203 11.28 -17.39 3.80
CA LEU A 203 10.16 -16.59 4.32
C LEU A 203 9.30 -15.95 3.22
N GLN A 204 9.86 -15.69 2.03
CA GLN A 204 9.09 -15.29 0.86
C GLN A 204 8.14 -16.40 0.40
N GLU A 205 8.61 -17.65 0.36
CA GLU A 205 7.78 -18.80 0.00
C GLU A 205 6.68 -19.04 1.06
N ASN A 206 7.02 -18.90 2.34
CA ASN A 206 6.03 -18.93 3.43
C ASN A 206 4.97 -17.84 3.26
N ALA A 207 5.37 -16.60 2.93
CA ALA A 207 4.44 -15.51 2.69
C ALA A 207 3.49 -15.79 1.50
N LEU A 208 3.97 -16.48 0.46
CA LEU A 208 3.14 -16.93 -0.65
C LEU A 208 2.11 -17.96 -0.19
N VAL A 209 2.57 -19.07 0.39
CA VAL A 209 1.71 -20.22 0.72
C VAL A 209 0.68 -19.86 1.80
N VAL A 210 1.13 -19.25 2.89
CA VAL A 210 0.23 -18.86 3.99
C VAL A 210 -0.66 -17.68 3.57
N GLY A 211 -0.14 -16.76 2.77
CA GLY A 211 -0.91 -15.63 2.24
C GLY A 211 -2.03 -16.06 1.30
N GLU A 212 -1.78 -17.00 0.38
CA GLU A 212 -2.81 -17.57 -0.49
C GLU A 212 -3.88 -18.33 0.30
N PHE A 213 -3.46 -19.14 1.28
CA PHE A 213 -4.38 -19.81 2.19
C PHE A 213 -5.28 -18.78 2.90
N LEU A 214 -4.69 -17.79 3.56
CA LEU A 214 -5.44 -16.77 4.32
C LEU A 214 -6.35 -15.95 3.41
N LYS A 215 -5.88 -15.53 2.22
CA LYS A 215 -6.71 -14.80 1.23
C LYS A 215 -7.91 -15.64 0.77
N SER A 216 -7.73 -16.95 0.58
CA SER A 216 -8.81 -17.88 0.24
C SER A 216 -9.85 -17.98 1.36
N GLU A 217 -9.40 -18.14 2.60
CA GLU A 217 -10.28 -18.20 3.77
C GLU A 217 -11.06 -16.88 3.98
N LEU A 218 -10.40 -15.73 3.81
CA LEU A 218 -11.05 -14.41 3.88
C LEU A 218 -12.10 -14.23 2.76
N LYS A 219 -11.84 -14.74 1.55
CA LYS A 219 -12.83 -14.76 0.47
C LYS A 219 -13.99 -15.71 0.76
N SER A 220 -13.77 -16.82 1.45
CA SER A 220 -14.86 -17.67 1.94
C SER A 220 -15.69 -16.94 3.00
N LEU A 221 -15.02 -16.27 3.94
CA LEU A 221 -15.67 -15.49 4.99
C LEU A 221 -16.55 -14.36 4.40
N SER A 222 -16.11 -13.71 3.32
CA SER A 222 -16.90 -12.66 2.67
C SER A 222 -18.21 -13.15 2.04
N LYS A 223 -18.30 -14.44 1.72
CA LYS A 223 -19.56 -15.05 1.26
C LYS A 223 -20.53 -15.32 2.42
N GLU A 224 -20.01 -15.57 3.62
CA GLU A 224 -20.80 -15.76 4.84
C GLU A 224 -21.29 -14.41 5.41
N PHE A 225 -20.44 -13.38 5.31
CA PHE A 225 -20.67 -12.05 5.88
C PHE A 225 -20.62 -10.97 4.80
N PRO A 226 -21.76 -10.57 4.22
CA PRO A 226 -21.82 -9.58 3.13
C PRO A 226 -21.29 -8.19 3.48
N ILE A 227 -21.10 -7.88 4.76
CA ILE A 227 -20.43 -6.67 5.24
C ILE A 227 -18.96 -6.58 4.75
N ILE A 228 -18.34 -7.70 4.40
CA ILE A 228 -17.01 -7.75 3.78
C ILE A 228 -17.17 -7.52 2.29
N GLY A 229 -16.98 -6.29 1.84
CA GLY A 229 -17.13 -5.90 0.44
C GLY A 229 -15.94 -6.28 -0.44
N ALA A 230 -14.73 -6.22 0.11
CA ALA A 230 -13.52 -6.59 -0.64
C ALA A 230 -12.47 -7.28 0.24
N VAL A 231 -11.75 -8.23 -0.39
CA VAL A 231 -10.55 -8.88 0.15
C VAL A 231 -9.41 -8.62 -0.82
N ARG A 232 -8.39 -7.90 -0.39
CA ARG A 232 -7.29 -7.40 -1.25
C ARG A 232 -5.92 -7.76 -0.71
N GLY A 233 -4.91 -7.62 -1.56
CA GLY A 233 -3.50 -7.74 -1.21
C GLY A 233 -2.83 -9.00 -1.73
N GLN A 234 -1.53 -9.13 -1.47
CA GLN A 234 -0.67 -10.22 -1.92
C GLN A 234 0.20 -10.74 -0.77
N GLY A 235 0.43 -12.06 -0.75
CA GLY A 235 1.24 -12.68 0.29
C GLY A 235 0.73 -12.37 1.69
N LEU A 236 1.62 -11.94 2.59
CA LEU A 236 1.27 -11.51 3.95
C LEU A 236 1.07 -9.98 4.05
N PHE A 237 0.43 -9.40 3.05
CA PHE A 237 0.00 -8.00 3.01
C PHE A 237 -1.42 -7.93 2.49
N LEU A 238 -2.40 -8.16 3.37
CA LEU A 238 -3.81 -8.28 3.04
C LEU A 238 -4.64 -7.21 3.74
N GLY A 239 -5.83 -6.99 3.23
CA GLY A 239 -6.85 -6.13 3.85
C GLY A 239 -8.25 -6.64 3.53
N ILE A 240 -9.16 -6.44 4.47
CA ILE A 240 -10.60 -6.63 4.25
C ILE A 240 -11.31 -5.31 4.43
N GLU A 241 -12.12 -4.94 3.47
CA GLU A 241 -12.88 -3.70 3.48
C GLU A 241 -14.32 -3.94 3.86
N LEU A 242 -14.80 -3.20 4.87
CA LEU A 242 -16.16 -3.29 5.35
C LEU A 242 -17.03 -2.18 4.76
N VAL A 243 -18.14 -2.58 4.16
CA VAL A 243 -19.12 -1.68 3.53
C VAL A 243 -20.55 -2.19 3.75
N ASP A 244 -21.51 -1.28 3.65
CA ASP A 244 -22.93 -1.66 3.54
C ASP A 244 -23.33 -2.09 2.12
N ALA A 245 -24.60 -2.40 1.92
CA ALA A 245 -25.13 -2.82 0.61
C ALA A 245 -25.02 -1.73 -0.47
N ASN A 246 -24.88 -0.46 -0.09
CA ASN A 246 -24.73 0.68 -1.00
C ASN A 246 -23.25 1.07 -1.18
N LEU A 247 -22.32 0.24 -0.71
CA LEU A 247 -20.87 0.48 -0.68
C LEU A 247 -20.46 1.68 0.19
N ASN A 248 -21.27 2.11 1.16
CA ASN A 248 -20.84 3.10 2.13
C ASN A 248 -19.85 2.46 3.12
N PRO A 249 -18.77 3.16 3.49
CA PRO A 249 -17.75 2.64 4.39
C PRO A 249 -18.28 2.45 5.82
N LEU A 250 -17.88 1.36 6.46
CA LEU A 250 -18.32 0.99 7.81
C LEU A 250 -17.15 1.10 8.82
N ALA A 251 -16.67 2.33 9.04
CA ALA A 251 -15.56 2.62 9.94
C ALA A 251 -15.80 2.13 11.38
N SER A 252 -17.02 2.33 11.92
CA SER A 252 -17.37 1.92 13.29
C SER A 252 -17.29 0.40 13.48
N GLN A 253 -17.75 -0.38 12.49
CA GLN A 253 -17.65 -1.83 12.53
C GLN A 253 -16.20 -2.30 12.39
N THR A 254 -15.40 -1.61 11.58
CA THR A 254 -13.99 -1.94 11.41
C THR A 254 -13.18 -1.65 12.68
N ASP A 255 -13.44 -0.53 13.34
CA ASP A 255 -12.83 -0.21 14.64
C ASP A 255 -13.26 -1.19 15.72
N TYR A 256 -14.56 -1.51 15.77
CA TYR A 256 -15.08 -2.55 16.68
C TYR A 256 -14.37 -3.88 16.47
N LEU A 257 -14.26 -4.35 15.22
CA LEU A 257 -13.58 -5.59 14.86
C LEU A 257 -12.13 -5.59 15.35
N ALA A 258 -11.37 -4.52 15.10
CA ALA A 258 -9.98 -4.39 15.53
C ALA A 258 -9.86 -4.45 17.07
N ASN A 259 -10.75 -3.77 17.79
CA ASN A 259 -10.77 -3.78 19.26
C ASN A 259 -11.16 -5.15 19.82
N ARG A 260 -12.14 -5.83 19.24
CA ARG A 260 -12.53 -7.19 19.66
C ARG A 260 -11.41 -8.21 19.39
N MET A 261 -10.69 -8.09 18.28
CA MET A 261 -9.51 -8.93 17.99
C MET A 261 -8.43 -8.75 19.06
N LYS A 262 -8.19 -7.49 19.51
CA LYS A 262 -7.29 -7.19 20.63
C LYS A 262 -7.69 -7.91 21.91
N ASP A 263 -8.99 -8.00 22.22
CA ASP A 263 -9.50 -8.72 23.41
C ASP A 263 -9.18 -10.23 23.36
N HIS A 264 -8.91 -10.76 22.18
CA HIS A 264 -8.45 -12.13 21.94
C HIS A 264 -6.93 -12.24 21.75
N GLY A 265 -6.15 -11.20 22.07
CA GLY A 265 -4.70 -11.19 21.98
C GLY A 265 -4.14 -10.95 20.57
N ILE A 266 -4.97 -10.58 19.60
CA ILE A 266 -4.57 -10.33 18.21
C ILE A 266 -4.63 -8.83 17.93
N LEU A 267 -3.45 -8.19 17.82
CA LEU A 267 -3.35 -6.77 17.56
C LEU A 267 -3.53 -6.50 16.05
N MET A 268 -4.53 -5.72 15.72
CA MET A 268 -4.83 -5.29 14.36
C MET A 268 -5.06 -3.77 14.32
N SER A 269 -5.08 -3.20 13.13
CA SER A 269 -5.37 -1.77 12.94
C SER A 269 -6.23 -1.55 11.71
N THR A 270 -6.91 -0.42 11.69
CA THR A 270 -7.67 0.05 10.54
C THR A 270 -6.79 0.87 9.60
N ASP A 271 -7.16 0.93 8.33
CA ASP A 271 -6.50 1.67 7.27
C ASP A 271 -7.55 2.17 6.25
N GLY A 272 -7.08 2.87 5.21
CA GLY A 272 -7.95 3.47 4.20
C GLY A 272 -8.43 4.87 4.55
N PRO A 273 -8.79 5.70 3.55
CA PRO A 273 -9.27 7.07 3.77
C PRO A 273 -10.49 7.15 4.68
N ASP A 274 -11.33 6.12 4.64
CA ASP A 274 -12.58 6.02 5.41
C ASP A 274 -12.44 5.18 6.69
N TYR A 275 -11.23 4.72 7.05
CA TYR A 275 -10.96 3.86 8.21
C TYR A 275 -11.79 2.56 8.25
N ASN A 276 -12.21 2.08 7.10
CA ASN A 276 -13.09 0.91 6.95
C ASN A 276 -12.39 -0.34 6.42
N VAL A 277 -11.07 -0.34 6.40
CA VAL A 277 -10.25 -1.49 6.00
C VAL A 277 -9.51 -2.04 7.22
N LEU A 278 -9.74 -3.30 7.55
CA LEU A 278 -8.93 -4.01 8.55
C LEU A 278 -7.65 -4.50 7.86
N LYS A 279 -6.50 -4.00 8.35
CA LYS A 279 -5.19 -4.35 7.83
C LYS A 279 -4.67 -5.65 8.44
N ILE A 280 -4.23 -6.57 7.57
CA ILE A 280 -3.66 -7.87 7.94
C ILE A 280 -2.24 -7.94 7.41
N LYS A 281 -1.27 -7.69 8.28
CA LYS A 281 0.15 -7.64 7.94
C LYS A 281 1.01 -8.28 9.04
N PRO A 282 0.91 -9.61 9.18
CA PRO A 282 1.65 -10.35 10.21
C PRO A 282 3.14 -10.44 9.89
N PRO A 283 3.98 -10.89 10.84
CA PRO A 283 5.38 -11.25 10.58
C PRO A 283 5.52 -12.28 9.45
N LEU A 284 6.64 -12.29 8.74
CA LEU A 284 6.87 -13.25 7.65
C LEU A 284 6.94 -14.72 8.12
N VAL A 285 7.16 -14.95 9.40
CA VAL A 285 7.13 -16.26 10.05
C VAL A 285 5.73 -16.74 10.46
N PHE A 286 4.69 -15.98 10.11
CA PHE A 286 3.30 -16.34 10.39
C PHE A 286 2.95 -17.67 9.77
N THR A 287 2.42 -18.60 10.59
CA THR A 287 2.15 -19.98 10.15
C THR A 287 0.70 -20.13 9.69
N LYS A 288 0.39 -21.31 9.13
CA LYS A 288 -0.98 -21.67 8.77
C LYS A 288 -1.86 -21.78 10.02
N GLU A 289 -1.36 -22.31 11.11
CA GLU A 289 -2.06 -22.42 12.39
C GLU A 289 -2.41 -21.03 12.94
N ASN A 290 -1.49 -20.06 12.84
CA ASN A 290 -1.78 -18.68 13.20
C ASN A 290 -2.88 -18.08 12.30
N ALA A 291 -2.88 -18.41 11.02
CA ALA A 291 -3.93 -17.96 10.09
C ALA A 291 -5.29 -18.60 10.44
N GLU A 292 -5.33 -19.87 10.80
CA GLU A 292 -6.54 -20.57 11.25
C GLU A 292 -7.08 -19.96 12.55
N GLU A 293 -6.22 -19.63 13.51
CA GLU A 293 -6.61 -18.92 14.74
C GLU A 293 -7.19 -17.53 14.43
N LEU A 294 -6.54 -16.75 13.56
CA LEU A 294 -7.06 -15.46 13.10
C LEU A 294 -8.45 -15.61 12.49
N MET A 295 -8.64 -16.59 11.60
CA MET A 295 -9.92 -16.86 10.95
C MET A 295 -11.01 -17.29 11.94
N TYR A 296 -10.66 -18.08 12.95
CA TYR A 296 -11.60 -18.49 14.00
C TYR A 296 -12.16 -17.26 14.74
N TYR A 297 -11.31 -16.33 15.19
CA TYR A 297 -11.76 -15.15 15.90
C TYR A 297 -12.47 -14.13 15.01
N LEU A 298 -12.04 -13.96 13.75
CA LEU A 298 -12.75 -13.13 12.79
C LEU A 298 -14.19 -13.62 12.60
N ARG A 299 -14.39 -14.93 12.33
CA ARG A 299 -15.73 -15.52 12.16
C ARG A 299 -16.60 -15.33 13.40
N LYS A 300 -16.03 -15.55 14.59
CA LYS A 300 -16.73 -15.36 15.85
C LYS A 300 -17.22 -13.91 16.01
N ILE A 301 -16.36 -12.92 15.76
CA ILE A 301 -16.68 -11.51 15.94
C ILE A 301 -17.66 -11.02 14.85
N PHE A 302 -17.51 -11.46 13.61
CA PHE A 302 -18.48 -11.15 12.54
C PHE A 302 -19.88 -11.67 12.85
N SER A 303 -20.02 -12.68 13.71
CA SER A 303 -21.32 -13.21 14.15
C SER A 303 -21.93 -12.40 15.31
N GLU A 304 -21.25 -11.43 15.88
CA GLU A 304 -21.75 -10.57 16.95
C GLU A 304 -22.79 -9.56 16.41
N ASP A 305 -23.79 -9.24 17.19
CA ASP A 305 -24.93 -8.38 16.78
C ASP A 305 -24.51 -7.03 16.18
N PHE A 306 -23.41 -6.44 16.67
CA PHE A 306 -22.90 -5.16 16.18
C PHE A 306 -22.38 -5.24 14.74
N MET A 307 -21.90 -6.40 14.33
CA MET A 307 -21.37 -6.64 12.98
C MET A 307 -22.48 -7.01 11.98
N ILE A 308 -23.66 -7.42 12.47
CA ILE A 308 -24.80 -7.78 11.63
C ILE A 308 -25.53 -6.49 11.25
N SER A 309 -25.51 -6.13 9.97
CA SER A 309 -26.17 -4.93 9.43
C SER A 309 -27.66 -4.89 9.83
N LYS A 310 -28.16 -3.69 10.21
CA LYS A 310 -29.56 -3.47 10.61
C LYS A 310 -30.61 -3.77 9.52
N GLU A 311 -30.19 -3.96 8.28
CA GLU A 311 -31.12 -4.24 7.15
C GLU A 311 -31.86 -5.57 7.27
N LYS A 312 -31.32 -6.57 8.01
CA LYS A 312 -32.05 -7.81 8.28
C LYS A 312 -33.18 -7.66 9.31
N LYS A 313 -33.17 -6.61 10.16
CA LYS A 313 -34.21 -6.42 11.20
C LYS A 313 -35.52 -5.80 10.68
N SER A 314 -35.51 -5.16 9.50
CA SER A 314 -36.74 -4.53 8.96
C SER A 314 -37.66 -5.51 8.21
N HIS A 315 -37.20 -6.70 7.86
CA HIS A 315 -38.02 -7.71 7.16
C HIS A 315 -38.75 -8.69 8.10
N ASP A 316 -38.29 -8.83 9.37
CA ASP A 316 -38.91 -9.72 10.34
C ASP A 316 -39.99 -9.06 11.24
N ILE A 317 -40.07 -7.72 11.25
CA ILE A 317 -41.08 -6.99 12.07
C ILE A 317 -42.49 -6.97 11.39
N ASN A 318 -42.58 -7.28 10.09
CA ASN A 318 -43.86 -7.32 9.39
C ASN A 318 -44.48 -8.74 9.26
N LYS A 319 -44.02 -9.70 10.07
CA LYS A 319 -44.57 -11.05 10.18
C LYS A 319 -44.96 -11.44 11.61
N LEU A 320 -45.57 -10.52 12.36
CA LEU A 320 -46.32 -10.84 13.58
C LEU A 320 -47.70 -10.18 13.50
#